data_cb285fb3eb521785c1dd3d6be6a3ce8f
#
_entry.id   cb285fb3eb521785c1dd3d6be6a3ce8f
#
_cell.length_a   1.000
_cell.length_b   1.000
_cell.length_c   1.000
_cell.angle_alpha   90.00
_cell.angle_beta   90.00
_cell.angle_gamma   90.00
#
_symmetry.space_group_name_H-M   'P 1'
#
loop_
_entity.id
_entity.type
_entity.pdbx_description
1 polymer ?
#
loop_
_entity_poly.entity_id
_entity_poly.type
_entity_poly.pdbx_seq_one_letter_code
_entity_poly.pdbx_strand_id
1 'polypeptide(L)'
;MCTWIIEKAEMYGSGKGADGWFRMTQANVYFDHPYDAPLDHALIIDFVADPEKPGNRVAVEISADSARRLMKSIEIALESGKEAHAEELTGVGSTD
;
A
#
# COMPACT_ATOMS: atom_id res chain seq x y z
N MET A 1 17.82 -1.73 15.65
CA MET A 1 18.46 -1.87 14.34
C MET A 1 17.42 -1.83 13.23
N CYS A 2 17.69 -1.01 12.29
CA CYS A 2 16.73 -0.86 11.19
C CYS A 2 16.83 -2.03 10.23
N THR A 3 15.73 -2.34 9.62
CA THR A 3 15.73 -3.36 8.60
C THR A 3 16.30 -2.78 7.31
N TRP A 4 17.06 -3.58 6.61
CA TRP A 4 17.61 -3.19 5.34
C TRP A 4 16.78 -3.66 4.17
N ILE A 5 15.76 -4.46 4.46
CA ILE A 5 14.97 -5.08 3.43
C ILE A 5 13.72 -4.28 3.20
N ILE A 6 13.56 -3.78 2.00
CA ILE A 6 12.36 -3.07 1.60
C ILE A 6 11.73 -3.86 0.48
N GLU A 7 10.48 -4.26 0.70
CA GLU A 7 9.74 -4.97 -0.31
C GLU A 7 9.03 -3.96 -1.19
N LYS A 8 9.18 -4.11 -2.47
CA LYS A 8 8.59 -3.17 -3.43
C LYS A 8 7.52 -3.88 -4.23
N ALA A 9 6.36 -3.26 -4.31
CA ALA A 9 5.26 -3.79 -5.09
C ALA A 9 4.90 -2.79 -6.16
N GLU A 10 4.86 -3.26 -7.40
CA GLU A 10 4.37 -2.43 -8.49
C GLU A 10 2.86 -2.31 -8.36
N MET A 11 2.35 -1.13 -8.63
CA MET A 11 0.94 -0.88 -8.43
C MET A 11 0.38 -0.06 -9.58
N TYR A 12 -0.90 -0.19 -9.77
CA TYR A 12 -1.63 0.66 -10.70
C TYR A 12 -2.86 1.17 -9.96
N GLY A 13 -2.85 2.44 -9.65
CA GLY A 13 -3.95 3.01 -8.91
C GLY A 13 -3.70 4.47 -8.63
N SER A 14 -4.46 5.03 -7.73
CA SER A 14 -4.27 6.42 -7.36
C SER A 14 -4.35 6.55 -5.85
N GLY A 15 -3.64 7.53 -5.33
CA GLY A 15 -3.65 7.83 -3.91
C GLY A 15 -3.88 9.31 -3.71
N LYS A 16 -4.41 9.65 -2.56
CA LYS A 16 -4.66 11.05 -2.24
C LYS A 16 -3.61 11.53 -1.26
N GLY A 17 -2.78 12.43 -1.70
CA GLY A 17 -1.75 13.01 -0.86
C GLY A 17 -2.10 14.43 -0.47
N ALA A 18 -1.10 15.16 -0.03
CA ALA A 18 -1.29 16.53 0.45
C ALA A 18 -1.79 17.46 -0.64
N ASP A 19 -1.36 17.22 -1.86
CA ASP A 19 -1.71 18.09 -2.97
C ASP A 19 -2.82 17.53 -3.85
N GLY A 20 -3.52 16.51 -3.38
CA GLY A 20 -4.62 15.94 -4.13
C GLY A 20 -4.31 14.53 -4.59
N TRP A 21 -5.03 14.09 -5.60
CA TRP A 21 -4.88 12.73 -6.12
C TRP A 21 -3.68 12.62 -7.05
N PHE A 22 -2.98 11.52 -6.96
CA PHE A 22 -1.87 11.25 -7.87
C PHE A 22 -1.88 9.77 -8.24
N ARG A 23 -1.26 9.44 -9.35
CA ARG A 23 -1.17 8.04 -9.77
C ARG A 23 -0.07 7.35 -8.99
N MET A 24 -0.43 6.28 -8.30
CA MET A 24 0.56 5.47 -7.59
C MET A 24 1.11 4.43 -8.53
N THR A 25 2.41 4.23 -8.47
CA THR A 25 3.05 3.22 -9.30
C THR A 25 3.78 2.19 -8.47
N GLN A 26 3.98 2.45 -7.19
CA GLN A 26 4.78 1.57 -6.37
C GLN A 26 4.44 1.74 -4.91
N ALA A 27 4.52 0.65 -4.17
CA ALA A 27 4.46 0.69 -2.73
C ALA A 27 5.75 0.12 -2.19
N ASN A 28 6.35 0.80 -1.23
CA ASN A 28 7.54 0.31 -0.53
C ASN A 28 7.10 -0.13 0.85
N VAL A 29 7.39 -1.37 1.20
CA VAL A 29 6.90 -1.97 2.42
C VAL A 29 8.08 -2.45 3.25
N TYR A 30 8.13 -2.03 4.50
CA TYR A 30 9.23 -2.45 5.37
C TYR A 30 8.80 -2.38 6.83
N PHE A 31 9.58 -3.01 7.69
CA PHE A 31 9.29 -3.08 9.12
C PHE A 31 10.45 -2.45 9.85
N ASP A 32 10.21 -1.35 10.53
CA ASP A 32 11.29 -0.56 11.09
C ASP A 32 10.75 0.34 12.20
N HIS A 33 11.62 1.16 12.77
CA HIS A 33 11.20 2.15 13.75
C HIS A 33 10.31 3.18 13.09
N PRO A 34 9.12 3.42 13.65
CA PRO A 34 8.21 4.39 13.05
C PRO A 34 8.68 5.82 13.30
N TYR A 35 8.23 6.70 12.44
CA TYR A 35 8.52 8.11 12.59
C TYR A 35 7.57 8.76 13.61
N ASP A 36 6.31 8.38 13.57
CA ASP A 36 5.28 9.05 14.37
C ASP A 36 4.50 8.11 15.26
N ALA A 37 4.16 6.93 14.79
CA ALA A 37 3.30 6.02 15.54
C ALA A 37 3.94 5.63 16.87
N PRO A 38 3.14 5.49 17.93
CA PRO A 38 3.67 5.14 19.26
C PRO A 38 3.95 3.65 19.37
N LEU A 39 4.84 3.16 18.55
CA LEU A 39 5.20 1.75 18.46
C LEU A 39 6.71 1.64 18.44
N ASP A 40 7.20 0.53 18.95
CA ASP A 40 8.63 0.26 18.91
C ASP A 40 9.07 -0.04 17.48
N HIS A 41 8.27 -0.85 16.81
CA HIS A 41 8.47 -1.17 15.40
C HIS A 41 7.13 -1.14 14.71
N ALA A 42 7.10 -0.71 13.48
CA ALA A 42 5.88 -0.59 12.72
C ALA A 42 6.06 -1.13 11.31
N LEU A 43 4.98 -1.59 10.75
CA LEU A 43 4.93 -1.92 9.34
C LEU A 43 4.67 -0.61 8.61
N ILE A 44 5.59 -0.23 7.76
CA ILE A 44 5.55 1.05 7.08
C ILE A 44 5.29 0.80 5.61
N ILE A 45 4.35 1.54 5.05
CA ILE A 45 4.06 1.46 3.63
C ILE A 45 4.13 2.87 3.06
N ASP A 46 4.97 3.05 2.07
CA ASP A 46 5.06 4.29 1.31
C ASP A 46 4.48 4.05 -0.06
N PHE A 47 3.38 4.71 -0.36
CA PHE A 47 2.79 4.66 -1.69
C PHE A 47 3.32 5.85 -2.46
N VAL A 48 3.97 5.60 -3.57
CA VAL A 48 4.64 6.66 -4.30
C VAL A 48 4.28 6.64 -5.78
N ALA A 49 4.39 7.80 -6.40
CA ALA A 49 4.18 7.92 -7.84
C ALA A 49 5.51 7.76 -8.54
N ASP A 50 6.45 8.57 -8.14
CA ASP A 50 7.74 8.64 -8.81
C ASP A 50 8.76 8.81 -7.69
N PRO A 51 9.70 7.88 -7.54
CA PRO A 51 10.69 8.01 -6.47
C PRO A 51 11.45 9.33 -6.50
N GLU A 52 11.51 9.96 -7.67
CA GLU A 52 12.22 11.21 -7.80
C GLU A 52 11.34 12.42 -7.49
N LYS A 53 10.07 12.20 -7.18
CA LYS A 53 9.16 13.29 -6.85
C LYS A 53 8.55 13.01 -5.48
N PRO A 54 9.28 13.28 -4.43
CA PRO A 54 8.85 12.87 -3.09
C PRO A 54 7.57 13.53 -2.60
N GLY A 55 7.13 14.58 -3.25
CA GLY A 55 5.89 15.23 -2.85
C GLY A 55 4.66 14.39 -3.08
N ASN A 56 4.72 13.44 -4.02
CA ASN A 56 3.58 12.61 -4.35
C ASN A 56 3.71 11.28 -3.65
N ARG A 57 3.35 11.24 -2.39
CA ARG A 57 3.42 10.01 -1.63
C ARG A 57 2.42 10.02 -0.49
N VAL A 58 2.04 8.83 -0.09
CA VAL A 58 1.24 8.61 1.10
C VAL A 58 1.95 7.57 1.94
N ALA A 59 2.21 7.89 3.18
CA ALA A 59 2.92 6.97 4.07
C ALA A 59 2.00 6.58 5.22
N VAL A 60 2.07 5.31 5.62
CA VAL A 60 1.33 4.85 6.79
C VAL A 60 2.27 4.02 7.66
N GLU A 61 2.01 4.05 8.96
CA GLU A 61 2.75 3.28 9.95
C GLU A 61 1.72 2.56 10.79
N ILE A 62 1.75 1.23 10.79
CA ILE A 62 0.77 0.44 11.51
C ILE A 62 1.48 -0.67 12.27
N SER A 63 0.80 -1.20 13.28
CA SER A 63 1.35 -2.32 14.03
C SER A 63 1.38 -3.57 13.16
N ALA A 64 2.20 -4.54 13.56
CA ALA A 64 2.26 -5.81 12.85
C ALA A 64 0.89 -6.49 12.81
N ASP A 65 0.17 -6.44 13.94
CA ASP A 65 -1.16 -7.03 13.98
C ASP A 65 -2.12 -6.31 13.06
N SER A 66 -2.05 -5.00 13.01
CA SER A 66 -2.89 -4.23 12.09
C SER A 66 -2.57 -4.55 10.65
N ALA A 67 -1.29 -4.76 10.35
CA ALA A 67 -0.89 -5.13 8.99
C ALA A 67 -1.49 -6.47 8.60
N ARG A 68 -1.49 -7.43 9.52
CA ARG A 68 -2.08 -8.73 9.24
C ARG A 68 -3.58 -8.65 9.05
N ARG A 69 -4.24 -7.81 9.84
CA ARG A 69 -5.68 -7.59 9.66
C ARG A 69 -5.97 -6.93 8.33
N LEU A 70 -5.12 -6.00 7.93
CA LEU A 70 -5.29 -5.32 6.65
C LEU A 70 -5.14 -6.31 5.49
N MET A 71 -4.13 -7.19 5.56
CA MET A 71 -3.96 -8.21 4.55
C MET A 71 -5.21 -9.07 4.41
N LYS A 72 -5.76 -9.48 5.55
CA LYS A 72 -6.95 -10.31 5.54
C LYS A 72 -8.14 -9.58 4.97
N SER A 73 -8.31 -8.31 5.33
CA SER A 73 -9.40 -7.52 4.81
C SER A 73 -9.29 -7.33 3.31
N ILE A 74 -8.08 -7.15 2.82
CA ILE A 74 -7.86 -7.03 1.38
C ILE A 74 -8.26 -8.32 0.68
N GLU A 75 -7.84 -9.47 1.24
CA GLU A 75 -8.20 -10.76 0.67
C GLU A 75 -9.70 -10.93 0.59
N ILE A 76 -10.39 -10.62 1.69
CA ILE A 76 -11.83 -10.78 1.76
C ILE A 76 -12.52 -9.85 0.76
N ALA A 77 -12.07 -8.63 0.68
CA ALA A 77 -12.66 -7.66 -0.24
C ALA A 77 -12.52 -8.11 -1.69
N LEU A 78 -11.35 -8.63 -2.03
CA LEU A 78 -11.11 -9.09 -3.39
C LEU A 78 -11.96 -10.32 -3.70
N GLU A 79 -12.09 -11.22 -2.75
CA GLU A 79 -12.91 -12.42 -2.95
C GLU A 79 -14.39 -12.04 -3.13
N SER A 80 -14.87 -11.14 -2.29
CA SER A 80 -16.25 -10.67 -2.40
C SER A 80 -16.48 -9.95 -3.71
N GLY A 81 -15.53 -9.11 -4.10
CA GLY A 81 -15.63 -8.38 -5.36
C GLY A 81 -15.56 -9.31 -6.56
N LYS A 82 -14.79 -10.39 -6.44
CA LYS A 82 -14.70 -11.37 -7.51
C LYS A 82 -16.06 -12.01 -7.80
N GLU A 83 -16.81 -12.31 -6.75
CA GLU A 83 -18.14 -12.89 -6.94
C GLU A 83 -19.09 -11.88 -7.57
N ALA A 84 -18.98 -10.62 -7.22
CA ALA A 84 -19.87 -9.61 -7.72
C ALA A 84 -19.45 -9.07 -9.10
N HIS A 85 -18.14 -9.02 -9.36
CA HIS A 85 -17.61 -8.38 -10.56
C HIS A 85 -16.50 -9.23 -11.17
N ALA A 86 -16.83 -10.46 -11.49
CA ALA A 86 -15.82 -11.42 -11.91
C ALA A 86 -15.01 -10.95 -13.12
N GLU A 87 -15.63 -10.29 -14.06
CA GLU A 87 -14.91 -9.87 -15.27
C GLU A 87 -13.84 -8.84 -14.95
N GLU A 88 -14.14 -7.91 -14.10
CA GLU A 88 -13.19 -6.89 -13.72
C GLU A 88 -11.98 -7.47 -13.02
N LEU A 89 -12.23 -8.43 -12.17
CA LEU A 89 -11.17 -8.94 -11.30
C LEU A 89 -10.33 -10.02 -11.96
N THR A 90 -10.77 -10.52 -13.07
CA THR A 90 -9.94 -11.48 -13.82
C THR A 90 -8.92 -10.78 -14.69
N GLY A 91 -8.93 -9.48 -14.71
CA GLY A 91 -7.95 -8.75 -15.48
C GLY A 91 -8.35 -8.42 -16.88
N VAL A 92 -9.48 -8.91 -17.31
CA VAL A 92 -9.89 -8.66 -18.69
C VAL A 92 -10.33 -7.26 -18.83
N GLY A 93 -10.73 -6.53 -18.23
CA GLY A 93 -11.07 -5.17 -18.43
C GLY A 93 -10.25 -4.22 -17.64
N SER A 94 -9.48 -4.76 -16.85
CA SER A 94 -8.82 -3.87 -15.97
C SER A 94 -7.62 -3.21 -16.58
N THR A 95 -7.38 -3.47 -17.09
CA THR A 95 -6.50 -2.86 -17.25
C THR A 95 -5.95 -1.95 -17.06
N ASP A 96 -6.09 -1.97 -16.65
CA ASP A 96 -5.81 -1.25 -16.28
C ASP A 96 -5.41 -0.83 -16.46
#